data_dca2d49933e69797230ac68f0ea69012
#
_entry.id   dca2d49933e69797230ac68f0ea69012
#
_cell.length_a   1.000
_cell.length_b   1.000
_cell.length_c   1.000
_cell.angle_alpha   90.00
_cell.angle_beta   90.00
_cell.angle_gamma   90.00
#
_symmetry.space_group_name_H-M   'P 1'
#
loop_
_entity.id
_entity.type
_entity.pdbx_description
1 polymer ?
#
loop_
_entity_poly.entity_id
_entity_poly.type
_entity_poly.pdbx_seq_one_letter_code
_entity_poly.pdbx_strand_id
1 'polypeptide(L)'
;MQLTYLHIHNFKSIRSMEIRDIERALILVGKNNTGKTSVLDAICAVCGCYEIQDRDFNENRQAIRIDACFSIEEEDLHLFHHMGIVSQYRRYDVWRRVFSERLPSFQNGELSFTFHVNQDGKVRYEDLYRKNNPYIHMVMPRIYRINAERELNQLQNDLLMFQEDEELRRLRSGSCIFERAKKCNHCFQCIGLINKKKPEELSAFETARLLEFKIYQMNLSGFSGKVNENFFKNGGYEEIQYTLSCDADQLFTVEVTAHNRQRGTVKPVELMGKGMRSIYMLSLLETYISEQGRIPSIIVVEDPEIFLHPQLQKTCSEILYRLSKKNQVIFKTHSPDLLFNFSIRQIRQVVLDDERYSVVRPRTNMSEILDDLGYGANDLLNVSFVFIVEGKQDKRRLPLLLEKYYSEIYDEEGNLYRISIITTNSCTNIKTYANLKYMNQVYLRDQFLMIRDGDGKDPEELASQLCRYYDERNLEDVDRLPKVTRKNVLILKYYSFENYFFNPAVMARLGIVESEDDFYRTLYGKWREYLYRIRSGQQLMEVLGRDFSSPEDMKEHMEEVRTFLRGHNLYDIFYGPFRDREKEILRAYIDLAPKEDFKDILDAIDRFVYFDSRKRPEDERQAEKSMM
;
A
#
# COMPACT_ATOMS: atom_id res chain seq x y z
N MET A 1 -11.43 8.05 -1.97
CA MET A 1 -12.04 8.41 -0.66
C MET A 1 -11.23 7.78 0.45
N GLN A 2 -10.86 8.56 1.49
CA GLN A 2 -9.95 8.13 2.56
C GLN A 2 -10.40 8.75 3.89
N LEU A 3 -10.42 7.96 4.98
CA LEU A 3 -10.58 8.46 6.35
C LEU A 3 -9.32 9.22 6.75
N THR A 4 -9.43 10.50 7.08
CA THR A 4 -8.30 11.38 7.45
C THR A 4 -8.28 11.73 8.93
N TYR A 5 -9.45 11.69 9.57
CA TYR A 5 -9.62 12.06 10.97
C TYR A 5 -10.69 11.19 11.63
N LEU A 6 -10.45 10.84 12.89
CA LEU A 6 -11.39 10.08 13.73
C LEU A 6 -11.30 10.54 15.19
N HIS A 7 -12.42 10.87 15.81
CA HIS A 7 -12.52 11.13 17.23
C HIS A 7 -13.64 10.32 17.86
N ILE A 8 -13.31 9.37 18.69
CA ILE A 8 -14.22 8.39 19.27
C ILE A 8 -14.55 8.78 20.70
N HIS A 9 -15.84 8.83 21.05
CA HIS A 9 -16.32 9.09 22.41
C HIS A 9 -17.27 7.97 22.87
N ASN A 10 -17.07 7.52 24.10
CA ASN A 10 -17.96 6.61 24.84
C ASN A 10 -18.22 5.27 24.15
N PHE A 11 -17.22 4.72 23.47
CA PHE A 11 -17.32 3.47 22.75
C PHE A 11 -16.41 2.40 23.34
N LYS A 12 -16.98 1.32 23.85
CA LYS A 12 -16.27 0.21 24.51
C LYS A 12 -15.30 0.72 25.58
N SER A 13 -14.01 0.38 25.46
CA SER A 13 -12.95 0.84 26.37
C SER A 13 -12.48 2.29 26.11
N ILE A 14 -13.06 2.97 25.12
CA ILE A 14 -12.66 4.32 24.73
C ILE A 14 -13.62 5.33 25.34
N ARG A 15 -13.11 6.20 26.24
CA ARG A 15 -13.84 7.37 26.75
C ARG A 15 -13.73 8.55 25.80
N SER A 16 -12.53 8.87 25.36
CA SER A 16 -12.23 9.86 24.32
C SER A 16 -10.89 9.52 23.67
N MET A 17 -10.87 9.34 22.38
CA MET A 17 -9.65 9.02 21.63
C MET A 17 -9.68 9.73 20.28
N GLU A 18 -8.65 10.52 20.03
CA GLU A 18 -8.49 11.27 18.78
C GLU A 18 -7.35 10.70 17.95
N ILE A 19 -7.57 10.49 16.65
CA ILE A 19 -6.58 10.05 15.67
C ILE A 19 -6.60 11.04 14.52
N ARG A 20 -5.54 11.80 14.37
CA ARG A 20 -5.34 12.80 13.33
C ARG A 20 -4.39 12.31 12.25
N ASP A 21 -4.43 12.96 11.11
CA ASP A 21 -3.49 12.75 10.01
C ASP A 21 -3.41 11.27 9.61
N ILE A 22 -4.58 10.67 9.40
CA ILE A 22 -4.67 9.28 8.95
C ILE A 22 -4.33 9.24 7.46
N GLU A 23 -3.23 8.56 7.13
CA GLU A 23 -2.80 8.34 5.76
C GLU A 23 -3.48 7.12 5.12
N ARG A 24 -3.01 6.71 3.92
CA ARG A 24 -3.50 5.50 3.24
C ARG A 24 -3.26 4.20 4.02
N ALA A 25 -2.41 4.22 5.02
CA ALA A 25 -2.28 3.13 5.99
C ALA A 25 -2.44 3.67 7.41
N LEU A 26 -3.13 2.91 8.27
CA LEU A 26 -3.23 3.14 9.71
C LEU A 26 -2.92 1.82 10.42
N ILE A 27 -1.84 1.80 11.17
CA ILE A 27 -1.40 0.62 11.90
C ILE A 27 -1.58 0.86 13.41
N LEU A 28 -2.36 0.00 14.04
CA LEU A 28 -2.60 0.06 15.48
C LEU A 28 -1.72 -0.95 16.20
N VAL A 29 -0.83 -0.47 17.06
CA VAL A 29 0.08 -1.28 17.86
C VAL A 29 -0.17 -1.08 19.35
N GLY A 30 0.32 -1.97 20.19
CA GLY A 30 0.20 -1.90 21.66
C GLY A 30 -0.06 -3.26 22.28
N LYS A 31 -0.05 -3.32 23.62
CA LYS A 31 -0.29 -4.54 24.40
C LYS A 31 -1.69 -5.11 24.18
N ASN A 32 -1.91 -6.36 24.60
CA ASN A 32 -3.25 -6.96 24.57
C ASN A 32 -4.23 -6.18 25.43
N ASN A 33 -5.49 -6.14 25.03
CA ASN A 33 -6.60 -5.47 25.73
C ASN A 33 -6.47 -3.95 25.86
N THR A 34 -5.64 -3.28 25.05
CA THR A 34 -5.54 -1.80 25.04
C THR A 34 -6.60 -1.11 24.20
N GLY A 35 -7.53 -1.83 23.54
CA GLY A 35 -8.62 -1.25 22.76
C GLY A 35 -8.36 -1.10 21.26
N LYS A 36 -7.31 -1.71 20.70
CA LYS A 36 -7.03 -1.69 19.25
C LYS A 36 -8.23 -2.17 18.42
N THR A 37 -8.87 -3.27 18.81
CA THR A 37 -10.06 -3.78 18.14
C THR A 37 -11.24 -2.82 18.26
N SER A 38 -11.36 -2.09 19.39
CA SER A 38 -12.41 -1.08 19.55
C SER A 38 -12.28 0.05 18.53
N VAL A 39 -11.05 0.45 18.16
CA VAL A 39 -10.84 1.43 17.10
C VAL A 39 -11.27 0.88 15.74
N LEU A 40 -10.92 -0.38 15.42
CA LEU A 40 -11.37 -1.02 14.17
C LEU A 40 -12.89 -1.11 14.09
N ASP A 41 -13.53 -1.52 15.19
CA ASP A 41 -14.99 -1.62 15.27
C ASP A 41 -15.66 -0.25 15.14
N ALA A 42 -15.08 0.82 15.70
CA ALA A 42 -15.58 2.19 15.55
C ALA A 42 -15.54 2.63 14.08
N ILE A 43 -14.45 2.36 13.35
CA ILE A 43 -14.35 2.66 11.90
C ILE A 43 -15.40 1.85 11.12
N CYS A 44 -15.55 0.57 11.44
CA CYS A 44 -16.56 -0.28 10.83
C CYS A 44 -17.99 0.22 11.11
N ALA A 45 -18.26 0.71 12.32
CA ALA A 45 -19.56 1.26 12.70
C ALA A 45 -19.90 2.53 11.89
N VAL A 46 -18.95 3.45 11.78
CA VAL A 46 -19.12 4.69 10.99
C VAL A 46 -19.45 4.39 9.53
N CYS A 47 -18.84 3.34 8.96
CA CYS A 47 -19.08 2.92 7.57
C CYS A 47 -20.26 1.95 7.42
N GLY A 48 -20.98 1.63 8.51
CA GLY A 48 -22.20 0.80 8.48
C GLY A 48 -21.98 -0.70 8.35
N CYS A 49 -20.77 -1.20 8.62
CA CYS A 49 -20.45 -2.65 8.58
C CYS A 49 -20.27 -3.28 9.97
N TYR A 50 -20.53 -2.53 11.04
CA TYR A 50 -20.58 -3.01 12.41
C TYR A 50 -21.85 -2.50 13.08
N GLU A 51 -22.67 -3.40 13.60
CA GLU A 51 -23.91 -3.07 14.31
C GLU A 51 -23.62 -2.85 15.79
N ILE A 52 -23.98 -1.67 16.30
CA ILE A 52 -23.78 -1.31 17.70
C ILE A 52 -24.73 -2.11 18.58
N GLN A 53 -24.18 -2.73 19.62
CA GLN A 53 -24.90 -3.52 20.61
C GLN A 53 -24.81 -2.84 21.99
N ASP A 54 -25.67 -3.25 22.95
CA ASP A 54 -25.67 -2.72 24.31
C ASP A 54 -24.30 -2.81 25.03
N ARG A 55 -23.53 -3.84 24.73
CA ARG A 55 -22.20 -4.06 25.29
C ARG A 55 -21.13 -3.09 24.74
N ASP A 56 -21.45 -2.33 23.70
CA ASP A 56 -20.52 -1.40 23.07
C ASP A 56 -20.57 -0.01 23.72
N PHE A 57 -21.58 0.25 24.54
CA PHE A 57 -21.61 1.44 25.37
C PHE A 57 -20.63 1.30 26.54
N ASN A 58 -19.95 2.40 26.86
CA ASN A 58 -19.07 2.43 28.01
C ASN A 58 -19.86 2.31 29.33
N GLU A 59 -19.12 2.19 30.47
CA GLU A 59 -19.71 1.99 31.79
C GLU A 59 -20.75 3.04 32.19
N ASN A 60 -20.58 4.28 31.72
CA ASN A 60 -21.48 5.40 31.99
C ASN A 60 -22.74 5.41 31.10
N ARG A 61 -22.86 4.47 30.17
CA ARG A 61 -23.97 4.38 29.18
C ARG A 61 -24.31 5.70 28.50
N GLN A 62 -23.32 6.56 28.29
CA GLN A 62 -23.51 7.79 27.54
C GLN A 62 -23.65 7.47 26.04
N ALA A 63 -24.30 8.37 25.29
CA ALA A 63 -24.39 8.23 23.85
C ALA A 63 -23.02 8.09 23.19
N ILE A 64 -22.90 7.16 22.26
CA ILE A 64 -21.69 6.99 21.45
C ILE A 64 -21.65 8.11 20.42
N ARG A 65 -20.51 8.77 20.33
CA ARG A 65 -20.27 9.80 19.34
C ARG A 65 -18.92 9.55 18.66
N ILE A 66 -18.92 9.55 17.34
CA ILE A 66 -17.69 9.40 16.56
C ILE A 66 -17.67 10.50 15.50
N ASP A 67 -16.76 11.47 15.67
CA ASP A 67 -16.53 12.49 14.66
C ASP A 67 -15.54 11.93 13.62
N ALA A 68 -15.90 12.01 12.36
CA ALA A 68 -15.11 11.48 11.26
C ALA A 68 -14.98 12.48 10.13
N CYS A 69 -13.81 12.50 9.47
CA CYS A 69 -13.56 13.24 8.25
C CYS A 69 -13.02 12.31 7.17
N PHE A 70 -13.59 12.41 5.98
CA PHE A 70 -13.15 11.67 4.81
C PHE A 70 -12.74 12.62 3.70
N SER A 71 -11.57 12.42 3.12
CA SER A 71 -11.19 13.06 1.86
C SER A 71 -11.86 12.35 0.68
N ILE A 72 -12.39 13.12 -0.25
CA ILE A 72 -13.03 12.64 -1.48
C ILE A 72 -12.37 13.36 -2.66
N GLU A 73 -11.66 12.61 -3.47
CA GLU A 73 -10.98 13.13 -4.65
C GLU A 73 -11.96 13.28 -5.83
N GLU A 74 -11.58 14.05 -6.85
CA GLU A 74 -12.45 14.28 -8.02
C GLU A 74 -12.75 12.97 -8.78
N GLU A 75 -11.82 12.04 -8.78
CA GLU A 75 -12.00 10.69 -9.35
C GLU A 75 -13.11 9.91 -8.61
N ASP A 76 -13.17 10.01 -7.29
CA ASP A 76 -14.23 9.41 -6.49
C ASP A 76 -15.61 9.99 -6.84
N LEU A 77 -15.68 11.31 -7.05
CA LEU A 77 -16.90 12.00 -7.43
C LEU A 77 -17.42 11.58 -8.81
N HIS A 78 -16.53 11.44 -9.78
CA HIS A 78 -16.86 10.89 -11.09
C HIS A 78 -17.40 9.47 -10.98
N LEU A 79 -16.81 8.65 -10.12
CA LEU A 79 -17.28 7.29 -9.87
C LEU A 79 -18.67 7.28 -9.22
N PHE A 80 -18.89 8.10 -8.18
CA PHE A 80 -20.20 8.26 -7.54
C PHE A 80 -21.28 8.71 -8.53
N HIS A 81 -20.94 9.64 -9.43
CA HIS A 81 -21.83 10.07 -10.51
C HIS A 81 -22.18 8.91 -11.45
N HIS A 82 -21.18 8.16 -11.92
CA HIS A 82 -21.38 7.01 -12.80
C HIS A 82 -22.29 5.94 -12.16
N MET A 83 -22.15 5.73 -10.86
CA MET A 83 -22.96 4.78 -10.09
C MET A 83 -24.33 5.33 -9.67
N GLY A 84 -24.62 6.61 -9.93
CA GLY A 84 -25.87 7.25 -9.53
C GLY A 84 -26.04 7.39 -8.02
N ILE A 85 -24.92 7.45 -7.25
CA ILE A 85 -24.93 7.65 -5.82
C ILE A 85 -25.41 9.07 -5.52
N VAL A 86 -26.25 9.23 -4.49
CA VAL A 86 -26.91 10.48 -4.09
C VAL A 86 -27.97 10.95 -5.09
N SER A 87 -27.74 10.87 -6.41
CA SER A 87 -28.74 11.22 -7.41
C SER A 87 -28.46 10.57 -8.77
N GLN A 88 -29.50 10.48 -9.63
CA GLN A 88 -29.42 9.80 -10.94
C GLN A 88 -29.34 10.79 -12.13
N TYR A 89 -28.90 12.04 -11.89
CA TYR A 89 -28.72 13.00 -12.98
C TYR A 89 -27.60 12.56 -13.93
N ARG A 90 -27.88 12.54 -15.23
CA ARG A 90 -26.90 12.12 -16.26
C ARG A 90 -25.78 13.14 -16.45
N ARG A 91 -26.05 14.43 -16.28
CA ARG A 91 -25.07 15.49 -16.42
C ARG A 91 -24.30 15.68 -15.13
N TYR A 92 -22.98 15.61 -15.20
CA TYR A 92 -22.09 15.69 -14.05
C TYR A 92 -22.22 17.02 -13.29
N ASP A 93 -22.30 18.15 -14.00
CA ASP A 93 -22.44 19.47 -13.39
C ASP A 93 -23.73 19.62 -12.56
N VAL A 94 -24.84 19.06 -13.05
CA VAL A 94 -26.13 19.03 -12.31
C VAL A 94 -26.02 18.08 -11.13
N TRP A 95 -25.47 16.88 -11.34
CA TRP A 95 -25.27 15.91 -10.28
C TRP A 95 -24.37 16.49 -9.18
N ARG A 96 -23.29 17.15 -9.54
CA ARG A 96 -22.31 17.76 -8.61
C ARG A 96 -22.96 18.82 -7.72
N ARG A 97 -23.84 19.64 -8.29
CA ARG A 97 -24.62 20.64 -7.53
C ARG A 97 -25.54 19.95 -6.52
N VAL A 98 -26.32 18.95 -6.95
CA VAL A 98 -27.22 18.19 -6.08
C VAL A 98 -26.45 17.42 -5.00
N PHE A 99 -25.28 16.90 -5.33
CA PHE A 99 -24.37 16.27 -4.37
C PHE A 99 -23.99 17.25 -3.25
N SER A 100 -23.56 18.45 -3.59
CA SER A 100 -23.20 19.49 -2.61
C SER A 100 -24.41 19.99 -1.81
N GLU A 101 -25.60 20.10 -2.41
CA GLU A 101 -26.84 20.46 -1.69
C GLU A 101 -27.29 19.38 -0.69
N ARG A 102 -27.08 18.10 -1.04
CA ARG A 102 -27.45 16.95 -0.18
C ARG A 102 -26.40 16.67 0.90
N LEU A 103 -25.15 16.99 0.63
CA LEU A 103 -24.01 16.83 1.53
C LEU A 103 -23.33 18.20 1.77
N PRO A 104 -23.98 19.12 2.50
CA PRO A 104 -23.46 20.48 2.69
C PRO A 104 -22.18 20.52 3.55
N SER A 105 -21.89 19.48 4.32
CA SER A 105 -20.63 19.31 5.05
C SER A 105 -19.46 18.86 4.17
N PHE A 106 -19.73 18.57 2.89
CA PHE A 106 -18.66 18.32 1.92
C PHE A 106 -18.11 19.65 1.41
N GLN A 107 -16.93 20.03 1.89
CA GLN A 107 -16.24 21.28 1.56
C GLN A 107 -14.76 21.02 1.31
N ASN A 108 -14.20 21.66 0.31
CA ASN A 108 -12.76 21.58 -0.04
C ASN A 108 -12.23 20.14 -0.22
N GLY A 109 -13.05 19.22 -0.75
CA GLY A 109 -12.66 17.81 -0.91
C GLY A 109 -12.80 16.96 0.34
N GLU A 110 -13.30 17.51 1.45
CA GLU A 110 -13.48 16.80 2.71
C GLU A 110 -14.96 16.72 3.10
N LEU A 111 -15.38 15.56 3.58
CA LEU A 111 -16.69 15.29 4.14
C LEU A 111 -16.56 15.04 5.64
N SER A 112 -17.00 15.98 6.45
CA SER A 112 -16.97 15.89 7.92
C SER A 112 -18.37 15.68 8.49
N PHE A 113 -18.49 14.76 9.45
CA PHE A 113 -19.75 14.45 10.12
C PHE A 113 -19.52 13.77 11.46
N THR A 114 -20.58 13.68 12.25
CA THR A 114 -20.63 12.92 13.50
C THR A 114 -21.56 11.71 13.35
N PHE A 115 -21.03 10.52 13.58
CA PHE A 115 -21.82 9.31 13.79
C PHE A 115 -22.25 9.27 15.24
N HIS A 116 -23.57 9.26 15.46
CA HIS A 116 -24.15 9.35 16.79
C HIS A 116 -25.12 8.18 17.04
N VAL A 117 -24.97 7.52 18.19
CA VAL A 117 -25.85 6.43 18.61
C VAL A 117 -26.38 6.71 20.00
N ASN A 118 -27.68 6.82 20.13
CA ASN A 118 -28.36 6.99 21.43
C ASN A 118 -28.43 5.65 22.18
N GLN A 119 -28.83 5.71 23.47
CA GLN A 119 -29.07 4.51 24.28
C GLN A 119 -30.15 3.57 23.74
N ASP A 120 -31.05 4.09 22.90
CA ASP A 120 -32.09 3.32 22.20
C ASP A 120 -31.58 2.59 20.94
N GLY A 121 -30.28 2.63 20.68
CA GLY A 121 -29.65 2.00 19.52
C GLY A 121 -29.87 2.74 18.19
N LYS A 122 -30.57 3.91 18.21
CA LYS A 122 -30.78 4.66 16.99
C LYS A 122 -29.54 5.34 16.49
N VAL A 123 -29.12 4.97 15.28
CA VAL A 123 -27.98 5.53 14.55
C VAL A 123 -28.41 6.79 13.80
N ARG A 124 -27.58 7.84 13.87
CA ARG A 124 -27.72 9.08 13.11
C ARG A 124 -26.38 9.53 12.57
N TYR A 125 -26.40 10.10 11.37
CA TYR A 125 -25.28 10.80 10.77
C TYR A 125 -25.56 12.30 10.82
N GLU A 126 -24.98 12.97 11.79
CA GLU A 126 -25.15 14.41 12.02
C GLU A 126 -24.11 15.19 11.23
N ASP A 127 -24.53 16.22 10.53
CA ASP A 127 -23.63 17.22 9.95
C ASP A 127 -23.91 18.61 10.56
N LEU A 128 -23.12 19.61 10.20
CA LEU A 128 -23.30 20.98 10.71
C LEU A 128 -24.69 21.57 10.43
N TYR A 129 -25.45 20.99 9.51
CA TYR A 129 -26.70 21.51 8.99
C TYR A 129 -27.92 20.65 9.35
N ARG A 130 -27.72 19.36 9.60
CA ARG A 130 -28.79 18.39 9.82
C ARG A 130 -28.50 17.45 10.97
N LYS A 131 -29.47 17.23 11.85
CA LYS A 131 -29.36 16.24 12.95
C LYS A 131 -29.29 14.79 12.45
N ASN A 132 -29.71 14.53 11.23
CA ASN A 132 -29.53 13.25 10.56
C ASN A 132 -29.54 13.48 9.04
N ASN A 133 -28.42 13.20 8.40
CA ASN A 133 -28.27 13.27 6.95
C ASN A 133 -28.12 11.85 6.37
N PRO A 134 -29.17 11.27 5.78
CA PRO A 134 -29.15 9.90 5.27
C PRO A 134 -28.21 9.74 4.05
N TYR A 135 -27.85 10.84 3.38
CA TYR A 135 -26.96 10.78 2.22
C TYR A 135 -25.51 10.49 2.60
N ILE A 136 -25.09 10.77 3.84
CA ILE A 136 -23.75 10.46 4.32
C ILE A 136 -23.49 8.95 4.23
N HIS A 137 -24.41 8.13 4.73
CA HIS A 137 -24.29 6.67 4.66
C HIS A 137 -24.16 6.14 3.22
N MET A 138 -24.81 6.81 2.25
CA MET A 138 -24.78 6.37 0.84
C MET A 138 -23.42 6.53 0.17
N VAL A 139 -22.58 7.44 0.66
CA VAL A 139 -21.25 7.72 0.10
C VAL A 139 -20.12 7.03 0.87
N MET A 140 -20.43 6.35 1.99
CA MET A 140 -19.40 5.68 2.79
C MET A 140 -18.65 4.62 1.99
N PRO A 141 -17.33 4.52 2.18
CA PRO A 141 -16.52 3.50 1.50
C PRO A 141 -16.93 2.11 1.98
N ARG A 142 -16.84 1.13 1.09
CA ARG A 142 -17.03 -0.26 1.47
C ARG A 142 -15.87 -0.74 2.32
N ILE A 143 -16.16 -1.48 3.38
CA ILE A 143 -15.13 -2.10 4.20
C ILE A 143 -15.00 -3.60 3.87
N TYR A 144 -13.77 -4.03 3.63
CA TYR A 144 -13.39 -5.44 3.60
C TYR A 144 -12.67 -5.79 4.90
N ARG A 145 -13.35 -6.52 5.79
CA ARG A 145 -12.79 -6.93 7.07
C ARG A 145 -12.29 -8.37 7.00
N ILE A 146 -11.00 -8.55 7.29
CA ILE A 146 -10.37 -9.86 7.51
C ILE A 146 -10.20 -10.03 9.02
N ASN A 147 -11.04 -10.86 9.64
CA ASN A 147 -10.97 -11.16 11.06
C ASN A 147 -9.82 -12.12 11.40
N ALA A 148 -9.53 -12.26 12.71
CA ALA A 148 -8.47 -13.15 13.17
C ALA A 148 -8.75 -14.64 12.88
N GLU A 149 -10.01 -15.03 12.72
CA GLU A 149 -10.42 -16.41 12.43
C GLU A 149 -10.20 -16.81 10.98
N ARG A 150 -10.04 -15.84 10.08
CA ARG A 150 -9.83 -16.06 8.64
C ARG A 150 -11.01 -16.77 7.97
N GLU A 151 -12.21 -16.24 8.20
CA GLU A 151 -13.41 -16.72 7.52
C GLU A 151 -13.37 -16.34 6.03
N LEU A 152 -13.29 -17.35 5.17
CA LEU A 152 -13.14 -17.19 3.74
C LEU A 152 -14.46 -16.87 3.02
N ASN A 153 -15.55 -17.50 3.45
CA ASN A 153 -16.79 -17.54 2.68
C ASN A 153 -17.37 -16.13 2.43
N GLN A 154 -17.38 -15.28 3.44
CA GLN A 154 -17.91 -13.92 3.28
C GLN A 154 -17.06 -13.08 2.34
N LEU A 155 -15.73 -13.09 2.54
CA LEU A 155 -14.80 -12.33 1.69
C LEU A 155 -14.82 -12.82 0.23
N GLN A 156 -14.81 -14.14 0.03
CA GLN A 156 -14.91 -14.71 -1.32
C GLN A 156 -16.21 -14.32 -2.01
N ASN A 157 -17.34 -14.47 -1.33
CA ASN A 157 -18.64 -14.10 -1.87
C ASN A 157 -18.70 -12.62 -2.22
N ASP A 158 -18.18 -11.76 -1.36
CA ASP A 158 -18.14 -10.32 -1.59
C ASP A 158 -17.28 -9.95 -2.80
N LEU A 159 -16.13 -10.60 -2.97
CA LEU A 159 -15.22 -10.33 -4.08
C LEU A 159 -15.75 -10.88 -5.41
N LEU A 160 -16.40 -12.03 -5.39
CA LEU A 160 -17.01 -12.63 -6.59
C LEU A 160 -18.20 -11.83 -7.12
N MET A 161 -18.89 -11.06 -6.28
CA MET A 161 -19.94 -10.12 -6.73
C MET A 161 -19.42 -9.04 -7.68
N PHE A 162 -18.12 -8.83 -7.74
CA PHE A 162 -17.49 -7.76 -8.50
C PHE A 162 -16.73 -8.22 -9.74
N GLN A 163 -16.89 -9.49 -10.13
CA GLN A 163 -16.35 -9.93 -11.43
C GLN A 163 -17.05 -9.20 -12.59
N GLU A 164 -16.41 -9.20 -13.75
CA GLU A 164 -16.89 -8.51 -14.95
C GLU A 164 -18.25 -9.04 -15.45
N ASP A 165 -18.67 -10.24 -15.02
CA ASP A 165 -19.96 -10.81 -15.36
C ASP A 165 -21.11 -10.07 -14.69
N GLU A 166 -21.82 -9.26 -15.47
CA GLU A 166 -22.96 -8.46 -15.02
C GLU A 166 -24.11 -9.33 -14.50
N GLU A 167 -24.31 -10.51 -15.06
CA GLU A 167 -25.37 -11.42 -14.60
C GLU A 167 -25.06 -12.00 -13.22
N LEU A 168 -23.83 -12.46 -12.99
CA LEU A 168 -23.39 -12.97 -11.71
C LEU A 168 -23.52 -11.89 -10.62
N ARG A 169 -23.14 -10.66 -10.96
CA ARG A 169 -23.29 -9.50 -10.09
C ARG A 169 -24.75 -9.24 -9.74
N ARG A 170 -25.64 -9.29 -10.72
CA ARG A 170 -27.09 -9.07 -10.52
C ARG A 170 -27.75 -10.16 -9.67
N LEU A 171 -27.37 -11.41 -9.88
CA LEU A 171 -27.79 -12.54 -9.06
C LEU A 171 -27.43 -12.33 -7.59
N ARG A 172 -26.16 -12.00 -7.31
CA ARG A 172 -25.66 -11.80 -5.94
C ARG A 172 -26.20 -10.54 -5.25
N SER A 173 -26.39 -9.45 -6.00
CA SER A 173 -26.90 -8.19 -5.41
C SER A 173 -28.39 -8.25 -5.06
N GLY A 174 -29.12 -9.25 -5.53
CA GLY A 174 -30.56 -9.34 -5.37
C GLY A 174 -31.29 -8.11 -5.93
N SER A 175 -30.72 -7.45 -6.97
CA SER A 175 -31.23 -6.18 -7.50
C SER A 175 -32.60 -6.35 -8.19
N CYS A 176 -33.39 -5.28 -8.22
CA CYS A 176 -34.63 -5.26 -8.96
C CYS A 176 -34.39 -5.22 -10.48
N ILE A 177 -35.22 -5.91 -11.28
CA ILE A 177 -35.12 -5.89 -12.76
C ILE A 177 -35.32 -4.47 -13.30
N PHE A 178 -36.26 -3.71 -12.73
CA PHE A 178 -36.62 -2.37 -13.20
C PHE A 178 -35.69 -1.28 -12.66
N GLU A 179 -35.26 -1.41 -11.40
CA GLU A 179 -34.40 -0.43 -10.73
C GLU A 179 -33.14 -1.10 -10.18
N ARG A 180 -32.09 -1.10 -10.97
CA ARG A 180 -30.81 -1.79 -10.65
C ARG A 180 -30.19 -1.36 -9.31
N ALA A 181 -30.48 -0.13 -8.87
CA ALA A 181 -29.98 0.42 -7.61
C ALA A 181 -30.76 -0.03 -6.37
N LYS A 182 -31.92 -0.66 -6.54
CA LYS A 182 -32.76 -1.13 -5.44
C LYS A 182 -32.67 -2.64 -5.27
N LYS A 183 -32.64 -3.07 -4.02
CA LYS A 183 -32.83 -4.48 -3.67
C LYS A 183 -34.28 -4.90 -4.03
N CYS A 184 -34.43 -6.10 -4.53
CA CYS A 184 -35.75 -6.63 -4.87
C CYS A 184 -36.60 -6.77 -3.60
N ASN A 185 -37.85 -6.30 -3.67
CA ASN A 185 -38.85 -6.43 -2.63
C ASN A 185 -39.84 -7.57 -2.89
N HIS A 186 -39.53 -8.47 -3.82
CA HIS A 186 -40.37 -9.62 -4.20
C HIS A 186 -41.79 -9.27 -4.62
N CYS A 187 -42.02 -8.07 -5.24
CA CYS A 187 -43.31 -7.69 -5.77
C CYS A 187 -43.77 -8.47 -6.99
N PHE A 188 -42.86 -9.23 -7.63
CA PHE A 188 -43.04 -10.09 -8.79
C PHE A 188 -43.67 -9.42 -10.03
N GLN A 189 -43.69 -8.11 -10.11
CA GLN A 189 -44.21 -7.39 -11.32
C GLN A 189 -43.36 -7.71 -12.58
N CYS A 190 -42.11 -8.08 -12.40
CA CYS A 190 -41.21 -8.47 -13.50
C CYS A 190 -41.61 -9.79 -14.19
N ILE A 191 -42.39 -10.65 -13.52
CA ILE A 191 -42.74 -11.98 -14.05
C ILE A 191 -43.58 -11.85 -15.34
N GLY A 192 -44.38 -10.80 -15.46
CA GLY A 192 -45.11 -10.55 -16.70
C GLY A 192 -44.24 -10.27 -17.93
N LEU A 193 -43.02 -9.74 -17.71
CA LEU A 193 -42.04 -9.56 -18.78
C LEU A 193 -41.26 -10.85 -19.04
N ILE A 194 -40.86 -11.55 -17.97
CA ILE A 194 -40.08 -12.81 -18.04
C ILE A 194 -40.90 -13.87 -18.79
N ASN A 195 -42.17 -14.03 -18.52
CA ASN A 195 -43.05 -15.02 -19.16
C ASN A 195 -43.30 -14.76 -20.65
N LYS A 196 -42.94 -13.59 -21.19
CA LYS A 196 -43.02 -13.31 -22.63
C LYS A 196 -41.79 -13.83 -23.43
N LYS A 197 -40.74 -14.19 -22.75
CA LYS A 197 -39.50 -14.71 -23.35
C LYS A 197 -39.57 -16.22 -23.48
N LYS A 198 -38.90 -16.75 -24.50
CA LYS A 198 -38.69 -18.20 -24.63
C LYS A 198 -37.65 -18.64 -23.57
N PRO A 199 -37.68 -19.92 -23.14
CA PRO A 199 -36.70 -20.43 -22.16
C PRO A 199 -35.23 -20.18 -22.55
N GLU A 200 -34.92 -20.24 -23.84
CA GLU A 200 -33.59 -20.03 -24.39
C GLU A 200 -33.13 -18.53 -24.34
N GLU A 201 -34.08 -17.62 -24.23
CA GLU A 201 -33.83 -16.17 -24.16
C GLU A 201 -33.74 -15.64 -22.72
N LEU A 202 -34.01 -16.51 -21.74
CA LEU A 202 -33.94 -16.13 -20.34
C LEU A 202 -32.49 -16.08 -19.86
N SER A 203 -32.10 -14.99 -19.25
CA SER A 203 -30.85 -14.92 -18.54
C SER A 203 -30.89 -15.74 -17.25
N ALA A 204 -29.71 -16.10 -16.70
CA ALA A 204 -29.63 -16.80 -15.42
C ALA A 204 -30.34 -16.01 -14.29
N PHE A 205 -30.21 -14.67 -14.29
CA PHE A 205 -30.90 -13.78 -13.37
C PHE A 205 -32.43 -13.84 -13.50
N GLU A 206 -32.95 -13.82 -14.72
CA GLU A 206 -34.41 -13.91 -14.98
C GLU A 206 -34.96 -15.30 -14.61
N THR A 207 -34.18 -16.34 -14.87
CA THR A 207 -34.52 -17.72 -14.47
C THR A 207 -34.58 -17.85 -12.95
N ALA A 208 -33.63 -17.28 -12.22
CA ALA A 208 -33.65 -17.24 -10.77
C ALA A 208 -34.89 -16.52 -10.22
N ARG A 209 -35.28 -15.37 -10.81
CA ARG A 209 -36.51 -14.64 -10.45
C ARG A 209 -37.78 -15.44 -10.73
N LEU A 210 -37.80 -16.19 -11.81
CA LEU A 210 -38.92 -17.09 -12.12
C LEU A 210 -39.01 -18.23 -11.09
N LEU A 211 -37.88 -18.80 -10.69
CA LEU A 211 -37.81 -19.83 -9.66
C LEU A 211 -38.34 -19.30 -8.32
N GLU A 212 -37.89 -18.12 -7.87
CA GLU A 212 -38.38 -17.46 -6.65
C GLU A 212 -39.91 -17.28 -6.68
N PHE A 213 -40.45 -16.81 -7.81
CA PHE A 213 -41.87 -16.66 -7.99
C PHE A 213 -42.62 -18.00 -7.92
N LYS A 214 -42.09 -19.03 -8.55
CA LYS A 214 -42.68 -20.39 -8.49
C LYS A 214 -42.69 -20.94 -7.06
N ILE A 215 -41.61 -20.77 -6.31
CA ILE A 215 -41.54 -21.16 -4.90
C ILE A 215 -42.54 -20.37 -4.06
N TYR A 216 -42.65 -19.05 -4.27
CA TYR A 216 -43.62 -18.22 -3.58
C TYR A 216 -45.06 -18.68 -3.87
N GLN A 217 -45.37 -19.12 -5.09
CA GLN A 217 -46.67 -19.65 -5.45
C GLN A 217 -46.98 -21.01 -4.78
N MET A 218 -45.95 -21.76 -4.38
CA MET A 218 -46.10 -23.03 -3.65
C MET A 218 -46.47 -22.78 -2.18
N ASN A 219 -47.41 -21.87 -1.93
CA ASN A 219 -47.79 -21.52 -0.58
C ASN A 219 -48.35 -22.73 0.20
N LEU A 220 -48.12 -22.72 1.51
CA LEU A 220 -48.57 -23.75 2.41
C LEU A 220 -49.99 -23.45 3.01
N SER A 221 -50.87 -22.80 2.26
CA SER A 221 -52.18 -22.35 2.74
C SER A 221 -53.03 -23.45 3.29
N GLY A 222 -53.01 -24.65 2.67
CA GLY A 222 -53.74 -25.81 3.17
C GLY A 222 -53.21 -26.31 4.52
N PHE A 223 -51.88 -26.26 4.72
CA PHE A 223 -51.28 -26.60 6.01
C PHE A 223 -51.53 -25.47 7.04
N SER A 224 -51.38 -24.22 6.64
CA SER A 224 -51.65 -23.06 7.47
C SER A 224 -53.10 -23.08 8.02
N GLY A 225 -54.06 -23.40 7.17
CA GLY A 225 -55.44 -23.56 7.60
C GLY A 225 -55.64 -24.61 8.70
N LYS A 226 -55.05 -25.79 8.55
CA LYS A 226 -55.13 -26.86 9.59
C LYS A 226 -54.45 -26.44 10.89
N VAL A 227 -53.31 -25.74 10.81
CA VAL A 227 -52.62 -25.25 12.01
C VAL A 227 -53.46 -24.19 12.69
N ASN A 228 -54.08 -23.26 11.96
CA ASN A 228 -54.93 -22.21 12.50
C ASN A 228 -56.19 -22.76 13.16
N GLU A 229 -56.84 -23.76 12.56
CA GLU A 229 -57.97 -24.46 13.21
C GLU A 229 -57.58 -25.02 14.58
N ASN A 230 -56.47 -25.70 14.69
CA ASN A 230 -56.00 -26.26 15.95
C ASN A 230 -55.50 -25.15 16.91
N PHE A 231 -54.86 -24.14 16.40
CA PHE A 231 -54.37 -23.01 17.20
C PHE A 231 -55.49 -22.20 17.84
N PHE A 232 -56.55 -21.92 17.08
CA PHE A 232 -57.75 -21.26 17.61
C PHE A 232 -58.51 -22.13 18.62
N LYS A 233 -58.59 -23.47 18.39
CA LYS A 233 -59.20 -24.41 19.38
C LYS A 233 -58.42 -24.41 20.69
N ASN A 234 -57.13 -24.17 20.65
CA ASN A 234 -56.22 -24.16 21.82
C ASN A 234 -56.07 -22.74 22.43
N GLY A 235 -56.90 -21.76 22.04
CA GLY A 235 -56.94 -20.41 22.62
C GLY A 235 -56.03 -19.39 21.93
N GLY A 236 -55.45 -19.72 20.81
CA GLY A 236 -54.74 -18.74 19.97
C GLY A 236 -55.73 -17.74 19.33
N TYR A 237 -55.27 -16.52 19.08
CA TYR A 237 -56.09 -15.44 18.52
C TYR A 237 -55.45 -14.75 17.29
N GLU A 238 -54.25 -15.16 16.89
CA GLU A 238 -53.55 -14.67 15.72
C GLU A 238 -53.62 -15.66 14.57
N GLU A 239 -53.62 -15.17 13.32
CA GLU A 239 -53.56 -16.02 12.14
C GLU A 239 -52.09 -16.33 11.76
N ILE A 240 -51.74 -17.61 11.71
CA ILE A 240 -50.42 -18.07 11.33
C ILE A 240 -50.37 -18.33 9.82
N GLN A 241 -49.43 -17.70 9.14
CA GLN A 241 -49.21 -17.89 7.72
C GLN A 241 -47.80 -18.45 7.49
N TYR A 242 -47.72 -19.45 6.61
CA TYR A 242 -46.47 -20.04 6.18
C TYR A 242 -46.20 -19.58 4.75
N THR A 243 -45.07 -18.88 4.55
CA THR A 243 -44.58 -18.48 3.24
C THR A 243 -43.28 -19.14 2.93
N LEU A 244 -43.12 -19.67 1.73
CA LEU A 244 -41.81 -20.13 1.23
C LEU A 244 -41.08 -18.95 0.58
N SER A 245 -39.87 -18.70 0.99
CA SER A 245 -38.96 -17.75 0.34
C SER A 245 -37.74 -18.48 -0.20
N CYS A 246 -37.18 -17.96 -1.26
CA CYS A 246 -35.93 -18.43 -1.86
C CYS A 246 -35.07 -17.20 -2.14
N ASP A 247 -33.87 -17.18 -1.61
CA ASP A 247 -32.90 -16.14 -1.90
C ASP A 247 -32.00 -16.57 -3.07
N ALA A 248 -32.03 -15.81 -4.16
CA ALA A 248 -31.25 -16.12 -5.36
C ALA A 248 -29.75 -16.12 -5.10
N ASP A 249 -29.25 -15.34 -4.15
CA ASP A 249 -27.87 -15.30 -3.71
C ASP A 249 -27.39 -16.58 -3.01
N GLN A 250 -28.32 -17.43 -2.55
CA GLN A 250 -28.02 -18.74 -1.97
C GLN A 250 -28.17 -19.92 -2.96
N LEU A 251 -28.61 -19.67 -4.19
CA LEU A 251 -28.84 -20.71 -5.21
C LEU A 251 -27.57 -21.34 -5.74
N PHE A 252 -26.44 -20.68 -5.59
CA PHE A 252 -25.16 -21.21 -6.03
C PHE A 252 -24.03 -20.83 -5.07
N THR A 253 -23.06 -21.71 -4.97
CA THR A 253 -21.84 -21.50 -4.20
C THR A 253 -20.63 -21.60 -5.14
N VAL A 254 -19.60 -20.83 -4.87
CA VAL A 254 -18.33 -20.93 -5.60
C VAL A 254 -17.44 -21.87 -4.81
N GLU A 255 -17.11 -23.02 -5.41
CA GLU A 255 -16.14 -23.95 -4.85
C GLU A 255 -14.74 -23.55 -5.35
N VAL A 256 -13.85 -23.28 -4.41
CA VAL A 256 -12.47 -22.94 -4.70
C VAL A 256 -11.56 -24.07 -4.27
N THR A 257 -10.79 -24.61 -5.23
CA THR A 257 -9.88 -25.73 -4.98
C THR A 257 -8.43 -25.32 -5.18
N ALA A 258 -7.57 -25.79 -4.29
CA ALA A 258 -6.13 -25.63 -4.37
C ALA A 258 -5.49 -26.89 -4.97
N HIS A 259 -4.76 -26.72 -6.07
CA HIS A 259 -4.05 -27.78 -6.77
C HIS A 259 -2.57 -27.77 -6.40
N ASN A 260 -2.08 -28.82 -5.79
CA ASN A 260 -0.64 -29.01 -5.60
C ASN A 260 -0.05 -29.73 -6.82
N ARG A 261 0.62 -28.98 -7.70
CA ARG A 261 1.19 -29.52 -8.94
C ARG A 261 2.28 -30.57 -8.73
N GLN A 262 3.03 -30.50 -7.62
CA GLN A 262 4.12 -31.44 -7.33
C GLN A 262 3.59 -32.79 -6.83
N ARG A 263 2.50 -32.77 -6.06
CA ARG A 263 1.90 -33.98 -5.45
C ARG A 263 0.68 -34.49 -6.19
N GLY A 264 0.20 -33.77 -7.21
CA GLY A 264 -1.03 -34.11 -7.93
C GLY A 264 -2.30 -34.11 -7.09
N THR A 265 -2.29 -33.46 -5.92
CA THR A 265 -3.43 -33.46 -5.00
C THR A 265 -4.27 -32.20 -5.17
N VAL A 266 -5.59 -32.37 -5.14
CA VAL A 266 -6.58 -31.31 -5.17
C VAL A 266 -7.34 -31.30 -3.84
N LYS A 267 -7.51 -30.14 -3.23
CA LYS A 267 -8.26 -29.98 -1.99
C LYS A 267 -9.00 -28.65 -1.97
N PRO A 268 -10.16 -28.55 -1.29
CA PRO A 268 -10.82 -27.29 -1.03
C PRO A 268 -9.88 -26.31 -0.32
N VAL A 269 -9.99 -25.00 -0.64
CA VAL A 269 -9.15 -23.96 -0.04
C VAL A 269 -9.37 -23.87 1.48
N GLU A 270 -10.55 -24.20 1.96
CA GLU A 270 -10.88 -24.28 3.39
C GLU A 270 -10.03 -25.30 4.16
N LEU A 271 -9.51 -26.31 3.47
CA LEU A 271 -8.58 -27.30 4.04
C LEU A 271 -7.11 -26.88 3.96
N MET A 272 -6.80 -25.68 3.46
CA MET A 272 -5.46 -25.13 3.53
C MET A 272 -5.11 -24.76 4.98
N GLY A 273 -3.83 -24.85 5.33
CA GLY A 273 -3.34 -24.32 6.61
C GLY A 273 -3.67 -22.82 6.75
N LYS A 274 -4.01 -22.39 7.97
CA LYS A 274 -4.46 -21.01 8.26
C LYS A 274 -3.53 -19.91 7.72
N GLY A 275 -2.19 -20.13 7.79
CA GLY A 275 -1.22 -19.19 7.22
C GLY A 275 -1.35 -19.03 5.70
N MET A 276 -1.48 -20.13 4.97
CA MET A 276 -1.69 -20.10 3.53
C MET A 276 -3.05 -19.48 3.15
N ARG A 277 -4.08 -19.69 3.96
CA ARG A 277 -5.37 -18.99 3.78
C ARG A 277 -5.22 -17.47 3.94
N SER A 278 -4.45 -16.99 4.92
CA SER A 278 -4.16 -15.56 5.09
C SER A 278 -3.50 -14.98 3.84
N ILE A 279 -2.49 -15.64 3.30
CA ILE A 279 -1.83 -15.18 2.05
C ILE A 279 -2.80 -15.23 0.87
N TYR A 280 -3.61 -16.28 0.74
CA TYR A 280 -4.62 -16.38 -0.30
C TYR A 280 -5.63 -15.22 -0.24
N MET A 281 -6.17 -14.90 0.96
CA MET A 281 -7.13 -13.81 1.14
C MET A 281 -6.53 -12.45 0.75
N LEU A 282 -5.31 -12.17 1.16
CA LEU A 282 -4.62 -10.94 0.80
C LEU A 282 -4.32 -10.88 -0.70
N SER A 283 -3.88 -11.97 -1.30
CA SER A 283 -3.64 -12.05 -2.75
C SER A 283 -4.94 -11.89 -3.56
N LEU A 284 -6.04 -12.44 -3.06
CA LEU A 284 -7.36 -12.26 -3.67
C LEU A 284 -7.79 -10.79 -3.65
N LEU A 285 -7.59 -10.09 -2.51
CA LEU A 285 -7.83 -8.65 -2.40
C LEU A 285 -6.92 -7.85 -3.34
N GLU A 286 -5.63 -8.18 -3.40
CA GLU A 286 -4.69 -7.51 -4.30
C GLU A 286 -5.10 -7.64 -5.77
N THR A 287 -5.52 -8.84 -6.19
CA THR A 287 -6.04 -9.09 -7.54
C THR A 287 -7.30 -8.28 -7.80
N TYR A 288 -8.24 -8.29 -6.87
CA TYR A 288 -9.49 -7.56 -6.96
C TYR A 288 -9.28 -6.05 -7.12
N ILE A 289 -8.36 -5.47 -6.34
CA ILE A 289 -8.07 -4.04 -6.34
C ILE A 289 -7.32 -3.59 -7.60
N SER A 290 -6.60 -4.49 -8.26
CA SER A 290 -5.90 -4.17 -9.51
C SER A 290 -6.84 -3.93 -10.68
N GLU A 291 -8.09 -4.38 -10.61
CA GLU A 291 -9.09 -4.17 -11.65
C GLU A 291 -9.66 -2.74 -11.62
N GLN A 292 -9.85 -2.13 -12.80
CA GLN A 292 -10.25 -0.72 -12.94
C GLN A 292 -11.73 -0.48 -12.63
N GLY A 293 -12.07 0.75 -12.16
CA GLY A 293 -13.46 1.26 -12.12
C GLY A 293 -14.26 0.93 -10.86
N ARG A 294 -13.64 0.66 -9.71
CA ARG A 294 -14.32 0.23 -8.47
C ARG A 294 -14.33 1.30 -7.40
N ILE A 295 -15.39 1.28 -6.56
CA ILE A 295 -15.53 2.21 -5.44
C ILE A 295 -14.36 2.07 -4.48
N PRO A 296 -13.76 3.19 -4.01
CA PRO A 296 -12.75 3.17 -2.98
C PRO A 296 -13.20 2.34 -1.78
N SER A 297 -12.33 1.50 -1.28
CA SER A 297 -12.64 0.64 -0.15
C SER A 297 -11.60 0.80 0.96
N ILE A 298 -12.03 0.53 2.18
CA ILE A 298 -11.15 0.41 3.33
C ILE A 298 -10.97 -1.07 3.62
N ILE A 299 -9.72 -1.51 3.71
CA ILE A 299 -9.36 -2.88 4.05
C ILE A 299 -8.97 -2.89 5.52
N VAL A 300 -9.73 -3.61 6.33
CA VAL A 300 -9.48 -3.78 7.76
C VAL A 300 -8.95 -5.19 8.02
N VAL A 301 -7.76 -5.32 8.59
CA VAL A 301 -7.16 -6.62 8.89
C VAL A 301 -6.83 -6.74 10.36
N GLU A 302 -7.30 -7.82 10.98
CA GLU A 302 -6.98 -8.13 12.37
C GLU A 302 -5.84 -9.14 12.44
N ASP A 303 -4.78 -8.74 13.17
CA ASP A 303 -3.62 -9.58 13.48
C ASP A 303 -3.13 -10.39 12.24
N PRO A 304 -2.71 -9.71 11.16
CA PRO A 304 -2.33 -10.38 9.91
C PRO A 304 -1.20 -11.39 10.08
N GLU A 305 -0.39 -11.27 11.14
CA GLU A 305 0.70 -12.18 11.49
C GLU A 305 0.23 -13.53 12.04
N ILE A 306 -1.00 -13.64 12.54
CA ILE A 306 -1.48 -14.87 13.15
C ILE A 306 -1.36 -16.05 12.16
N PHE A 307 -0.77 -17.15 12.63
CA PHE A 307 -0.48 -18.36 11.86
C PHE A 307 0.55 -18.22 10.74
N LEU A 308 1.23 -17.06 10.60
CA LEU A 308 2.29 -16.86 9.62
C LEU A 308 3.67 -17.11 10.24
N HIS A 309 4.48 -17.91 9.55
CA HIS A 309 5.91 -17.99 9.85
C HIS A 309 6.57 -16.62 9.59
N PRO A 310 7.60 -16.20 10.34
CA PRO A 310 8.24 -14.87 10.17
C PRO A 310 8.55 -14.45 8.74
N GLN A 311 8.97 -15.38 7.90
CA GLN A 311 9.20 -15.12 6.47
C GLN A 311 7.93 -14.72 5.71
N LEU A 312 6.79 -15.30 6.06
CA LEU A 312 5.50 -14.96 5.45
C LEU A 312 4.92 -13.67 6.03
N GLN A 313 5.32 -13.27 7.25
CA GLN A 313 4.93 -11.99 7.83
C GLN A 313 5.52 -10.81 7.03
N LYS A 314 6.78 -10.92 6.57
CA LYS A 314 7.38 -9.92 5.67
C LYS A 314 6.64 -9.85 4.34
N THR A 315 6.31 -10.98 3.71
CA THR A 315 5.49 -11.02 2.50
C THR A 315 4.11 -10.40 2.73
N CYS A 316 3.49 -10.70 3.87
CA CYS A 316 2.21 -10.11 4.27
C CYS A 316 2.31 -8.58 4.40
N SER A 317 3.37 -8.06 5.05
CA SER A 317 3.65 -6.64 5.14
C SER A 317 3.76 -5.97 3.76
N GLU A 318 4.46 -6.60 2.80
CA GLU A 318 4.57 -6.09 1.44
C GLU A 318 3.23 -6.06 0.70
N ILE A 319 2.41 -7.12 0.85
CA ILE A 319 1.07 -7.15 0.25
C ILE A 319 0.20 -6.04 0.83
N LEU A 320 0.16 -5.88 2.16
CA LEU A 320 -0.60 -4.81 2.83
C LEU A 320 -0.14 -3.42 2.38
N TYR A 321 1.16 -3.23 2.22
CA TYR A 321 1.70 -1.99 1.69
C TYR A 321 1.28 -1.75 0.23
N ARG A 322 1.37 -2.74 -0.67
CA ARG A 322 0.89 -2.59 -2.05
C ARG A 322 -0.61 -2.30 -2.12
N LEU A 323 -1.41 -2.94 -1.27
CA LEU A 323 -2.83 -2.64 -1.12
C LEU A 323 -3.07 -1.19 -0.70
N SER A 324 -2.24 -0.64 0.19
CA SER A 324 -2.37 0.75 0.66
C SER A 324 -2.07 1.80 -0.41
N LYS A 325 -1.44 1.44 -1.53
CA LYS A 325 -1.23 2.35 -2.67
C LYS A 325 -2.52 2.76 -3.38
N LYS A 326 -3.50 1.87 -3.42
CA LYS A 326 -4.77 2.08 -4.15
C LYS A 326 -5.99 2.21 -3.24
N ASN A 327 -5.93 1.67 -2.03
CA ASN A 327 -7.00 1.69 -1.04
C ASN A 327 -6.46 2.07 0.31
N GLN A 328 -7.32 2.45 1.24
CA GLN A 328 -6.90 2.65 2.61
C GLN A 328 -6.84 1.30 3.34
N VAL A 329 -5.70 0.99 3.97
CA VAL A 329 -5.48 -0.24 4.72
C VAL A 329 -5.35 0.10 6.20
N ILE A 330 -6.16 -0.52 7.04
CA ILE A 330 -6.16 -0.33 8.49
C ILE A 330 -5.97 -1.69 9.14
N PHE A 331 -4.93 -1.85 9.95
CA PHE A 331 -4.73 -3.12 10.64
C PHE A 331 -4.17 -2.95 12.05
N LYS A 332 -4.43 -3.94 12.90
CA LYS A 332 -3.79 -4.06 14.21
C LYS A 332 -2.77 -5.18 14.18
N THR A 333 -1.66 -5.02 14.88
CA THR A 333 -0.60 -6.03 14.91
C THR A 333 0.20 -6.00 16.21
N HIS A 334 0.78 -7.16 16.52
CA HIS A 334 1.78 -7.38 17.56
C HIS A 334 3.15 -7.74 16.98
N SER A 335 3.29 -7.82 15.65
CA SER A 335 4.53 -8.21 14.99
C SER A 335 5.30 -7.00 14.49
N PRO A 336 6.57 -6.84 14.87
CA PRO A 336 7.45 -5.81 14.33
C PRO A 336 7.74 -6.03 12.84
N ASP A 337 7.71 -7.28 12.36
CA ASP A 337 7.93 -7.60 10.94
C ASP A 337 6.87 -7.00 10.01
N LEU A 338 5.66 -6.77 10.53
CA LEU A 338 4.61 -6.11 9.76
C LEU A 338 4.78 -4.59 9.70
N LEU A 339 5.45 -3.98 10.68
CA LEU A 339 5.71 -2.54 10.71
C LEU A 339 6.80 -2.13 9.74
N PHE A 340 7.59 -3.07 9.26
CA PHE A 340 8.80 -2.89 8.49
C PHE A 340 8.64 -2.00 7.25
N ASN A 341 7.57 -2.17 6.52
CA ASN A 341 7.30 -1.46 5.27
C ASN A 341 6.49 -0.17 5.44
N PHE A 342 6.22 0.24 6.68
CA PHE A 342 5.39 1.40 6.98
C PHE A 342 6.18 2.48 7.72
N SER A 343 5.82 3.74 7.48
CA SER A 343 6.38 4.90 8.15
C SER A 343 5.83 5.02 9.58
N ILE A 344 6.61 5.61 10.49
CA ILE A 344 6.17 5.90 11.87
C ILE A 344 4.90 6.79 11.88
N ARG A 345 4.73 7.65 10.88
CA ARG A 345 3.55 8.51 10.72
C ARG A 345 2.25 7.72 10.51
N GLN A 346 2.35 6.49 10.04
CA GLN A 346 1.21 5.59 9.79
C GLN A 346 0.88 4.72 11.00
N ILE A 347 1.74 4.72 12.02
CA ILE A 347 1.62 3.86 13.20
C ILE A 347 1.04 4.67 14.35
N ARG A 348 0.09 4.08 15.08
CA ARG A 348 -0.51 4.65 16.29
C ARG A 348 -0.42 3.64 17.42
N GLN A 349 0.23 4.03 18.49
CA GLN A 349 0.34 3.20 19.70
C GLN A 349 -0.89 3.42 20.58
N VAL A 350 -1.66 2.35 20.79
CA VAL A 350 -2.84 2.35 21.66
C VAL A 350 -2.44 1.80 23.03
N VAL A 351 -2.62 2.62 24.05
CA VAL A 351 -2.28 2.31 25.44
C VAL A 351 -3.49 2.56 26.35
N LEU A 352 -3.41 2.12 27.60
CA LEU A 352 -4.38 2.50 28.62
C LEU A 352 -3.83 3.71 29.40
N ASP A 353 -4.70 4.67 29.67
CA ASP A 353 -4.39 5.76 30.61
C ASP A 353 -4.44 5.30 32.08
N ASP A 354 -4.23 6.23 33.02
CA ASP A 354 -4.25 5.94 34.44
C ASP A 354 -5.61 5.44 34.96
N GLU A 355 -6.71 5.81 34.27
CA GLU A 355 -8.07 5.37 34.57
C GLU A 355 -8.45 4.07 33.80
N ARG A 356 -7.50 3.47 33.07
CA ARG A 356 -7.64 2.28 32.21
C ARG A 356 -8.54 2.46 31.00
N TYR A 357 -8.72 3.67 30.49
CA TYR A 357 -9.35 3.90 29.19
C TYR A 357 -8.32 3.84 28.07
N SER A 358 -8.78 3.41 26.91
CA SER A 358 -7.95 3.33 25.71
C SER A 358 -7.68 4.72 25.14
N VAL A 359 -6.41 5.04 24.95
CA VAL A 359 -5.94 6.28 24.35
C VAL A 359 -4.84 6.04 23.34
N VAL A 360 -4.67 6.95 22.39
CA VAL A 360 -3.51 6.95 21.48
C VAL A 360 -2.42 7.80 22.10
N ARG A 361 -1.19 7.27 22.19
CA ARG A 361 -0.03 8.01 22.69
C ARG A 361 0.30 9.15 21.71
N PRO A 362 0.45 10.41 22.18
CA PRO A 362 0.57 11.60 21.31
C PRO A 362 1.86 11.62 20.46
N ARG A 363 2.94 11.07 21.01
CA ARG A 363 4.24 10.92 20.32
C ARG A 363 4.75 9.53 20.57
N THR A 364 5.02 8.79 19.52
CA THR A 364 5.58 7.44 19.58
C THR A 364 6.85 7.42 18.77
N ASN A 365 7.91 6.88 19.34
CA ASN A 365 9.08 6.50 18.59
C ASN A 365 9.06 4.97 18.37
N MET A 366 9.82 4.50 17.40
CA MET A 366 9.82 3.08 17.03
C MET A 366 10.40 2.22 18.17
N SER A 367 11.37 2.73 18.94
CA SER A 367 11.96 2.01 20.07
C SER A 367 10.92 1.73 21.16
N GLU A 368 10.11 2.72 21.54
CA GLU A 368 9.02 2.52 22.52
C GLU A 368 7.97 1.51 22.05
N ILE A 369 7.63 1.55 20.74
CA ILE A 369 6.71 0.57 20.17
C ILE A 369 7.26 -0.83 20.30
N LEU A 370 8.54 -1.02 19.97
CA LEU A 370 9.20 -2.33 20.01
C LEU A 370 9.34 -2.84 21.44
N ASP A 371 9.70 -1.98 22.40
CA ASP A 371 9.73 -2.32 23.82
C ASP A 371 8.35 -2.76 24.35
N ASP A 372 7.28 -2.06 23.98
CA ASP A 372 5.90 -2.42 24.33
C ASP A 372 5.46 -3.75 23.70
N LEU A 373 5.97 -4.08 22.53
CA LEU A 373 5.76 -5.36 21.87
C LEU A 373 6.62 -6.49 22.45
N GLY A 374 7.53 -6.17 23.38
CA GLY A 374 8.42 -7.14 24.07
C GLY A 374 9.71 -7.45 23.31
N TYR A 375 10.11 -6.58 22.38
CA TYR A 375 11.38 -6.69 21.64
C TYR A 375 12.42 -5.78 22.27
N GLY A 376 13.50 -6.36 22.80
CA GLY A 376 14.60 -5.61 23.40
C GLY A 376 15.56 -5.00 22.37
N ALA A 377 16.43 -4.11 22.82
CA ALA A 377 17.43 -3.43 21.97
C ALA A 377 18.32 -4.40 21.16
N ASN A 378 18.56 -5.61 21.66
CA ASN A 378 19.32 -6.65 20.95
C ASN A 378 18.57 -7.28 19.77
N ASP A 379 17.23 -7.26 19.79
CA ASP A 379 16.41 -7.73 18.68
C ASP A 379 16.33 -6.71 17.54
N LEU A 380 16.69 -5.44 17.84
CA LEU A 380 16.78 -4.30 16.92
C LEU A 380 18.02 -4.34 16.00
N LEU A 381 19.01 -5.18 16.30
CA LEU A 381 20.20 -5.37 15.45
C LEU A 381 19.89 -6.05 14.10
N ASN A 382 18.64 -6.40 13.84
CA ASN A 382 18.22 -7.00 12.59
C ASN A 382 18.25 -5.96 11.44
N VAL A 383 19.31 -6.03 10.66
CA VAL A 383 19.41 -5.34 9.37
C VAL A 383 18.24 -5.78 8.50
N SER A 384 17.56 -4.82 7.93
CA SER A 384 16.36 -5.04 7.13
C SER A 384 16.59 -4.86 5.66
N PHE A 385 17.60 -4.08 5.31
CA PHE A 385 18.02 -3.88 3.93
C PHE A 385 19.52 -3.75 3.84
N VAL A 386 20.12 -4.34 2.79
CA VAL A 386 21.57 -4.30 2.56
C VAL A 386 21.87 -3.68 1.21
N PHE A 387 22.67 -2.62 1.21
CA PHE A 387 23.36 -2.18 0.01
C PHE A 387 24.73 -2.86 -0.10
N ILE A 388 25.03 -3.40 -1.25
CA ILE A 388 26.35 -3.94 -1.58
C ILE A 388 26.95 -3.02 -2.62
N VAL A 389 27.97 -2.25 -2.23
CA VAL A 389 28.62 -1.26 -3.09
C VAL A 389 30.06 -1.67 -3.37
N GLU A 390 30.64 -1.15 -4.45
CA GLU A 390 31.95 -1.56 -4.89
C GLU A 390 33.08 -0.95 -4.04
N GLY A 391 33.00 0.36 -3.77
CA GLY A 391 34.03 1.14 -3.13
C GLY A 391 33.73 1.63 -1.71
N LYS A 392 34.78 2.00 -0.97
CA LYS A 392 34.63 2.66 0.35
C LYS A 392 34.05 4.06 0.21
N GLN A 393 34.27 4.73 -0.91
CA GLN A 393 33.73 6.07 -1.18
C GLN A 393 32.22 6.00 -1.40
N ASP A 394 31.74 5.00 -2.12
CA ASP A 394 30.29 4.79 -2.36
C ASP A 394 29.55 4.57 -1.05
N LYS A 395 30.18 3.82 -0.11
CA LYS A 395 29.63 3.63 1.24
C LYS A 395 29.43 4.96 2.00
N ARG A 396 30.24 5.98 1.70
CA ARG A 396 30.14 7.32 2.32
C ARG A 396 29.16 8.25 1.60
N ARG A 397 29.03 8.11 0.27
CA ARG A 397 28.23 8.99 -0.59
C ARG A 397 26.77 8.56 -0.68
N LEU A 398 26.51 7.25 -0.73
CA LEU A 398 25.15 6.72 -0.81
C LEU A 398 24.23 7.20 0.33
N PRO A 399 24.67 7.24 1.62
CA PRO A 399 23.85 7.79 2.69
C PRO A 399 23.37 9.22 2.48
N LEU A 400 24.20 10.08 1.84
CA LEU A 400 23.84 11.47 1.56
C LEU A 400 22.68 11.56 0.55
N LEU A 401 22.68 10.66 -0.44
CA LEU A 401 21.57 10.56 -1.39
C LEU A 401 20.29 10.04 -0.71
N LEU A 402 20.43 9.01 0.14
CA LEU A 402 19.30 8.47 0.90
C LEU A 402 18.70 9.53 1.84
N GLU A 403 19.53 10.30 2.54
CA GLU A 403 19.10 11.39 3.43
C GLU A 403 18.26 12.43 2.71
N LYS A 404 18.58 12.75 1.46
CA LYS A 404 17.85 13.75 0.66
C LYS A 404 16.46 13.27 0.23
N TYR A 405 16.36 12.04 -0.26
CA TYR A 405 15.14 11.58 -0.94
C TYR A 405 14.24 10.70 -0.09
N TYR A 406 14.73 10.21 1.05
CA TYR A 406 13.98 9.33 1.94
C TYR A 406 13.98 9.86 3.37
N SER A 407 12.85 9.72 4.06
CA SER A 407 12.71 10.02 5.50
C SER A 407 13.00 8.78 6.34
N GLU A 408 13.25 8.98 7.64
CA GLU A 408 13.37 7.89 8.63
C GLU A 408 14.47 6.86 8.30
N ILE A 409 15.53 7.29 7.64
CA ILE A 409 16.69 6.43 7.33
C ILE A 409 17.75 6.41 8.43
N TYR A 410 17.67 7.31 9.41
CA TYR A 410 18.53 7.35 10.57
C TYR A 410 17.74 7.10 11.85
N ASP A 411 18.37 6.46 12.83
CA ASP A 411 17.89 6.34 14.21
C ASP A 411 18.18 7.61 15.02
N GLU A 412 17.76 7.62 16.29
CA GLU A 412 17.99 8.75 17.22
C GLU A 412 19.48 8.97 17.52
N GLU A 413 20.30 7.94 17.33
CA GLU A 413 21.75 7.99 17.54
C GLU A 413 22.51 8.45 16.29
N GLY A 414 21.80 8.66 15.16
CA GLY A 414 22.37 9.07 13.87
C GLY A 414 22.97 7.93 13.06
N ASN A 415 22.69 6.67 13.39
CA ASN A 415 23.06 5.52 12.59
C ASN A 415 21.99 5.22 11.55
N LEU A 416 22.38 4.56 10.45
CA LEU A 416 21.41 4.11 9.45
C LEU A 416 20.42 3.12 10.08
N TYR A 417 19.15 3.49 10.08
CA TYR A 417 18.09 2.71 10.70
C TYR A 417 17.84 1.42 9.90
N ARG A 418 18.22 0.29 10.48
CA ARG A 418 18.04 -1.06 9.89
C ARG A 418 18.61 -1.23 8.46
N ILE A 419 19.50 -0.36 8.02
CA ILE A 419 20.18 -0.41 6.73
C ILE A 419 21.65 -0.68 6.94
N SER A 420 22.20 -1.65 6.23
CA SER A 420 23.65 -1.91 6.19
C SER A 420 24.22 -1.62 4.81
N ILE A 421 25.39 -1.00 4.75
CA ILE A 421 26.14 -0.78 3.51
C ILE A 421 27.45 -1.54 3.59
N ILE A 422 27.59 -2.55 2.75
CA ILE A 422 28.73 -3.45 2.69
C ILE A 422 29.56 -3.14 1.45
N THR A 423 30.87 -3.05 1.60
CA THR A 423 31.79 -2.85 0.46
C THR A 423 32.43 -4.17 0.04
N THR A 424 32.51 -4.41 -1.26
CA THR A 424 33.20 -5.59 -1.80
C THR A 424 34.73 -5.40 -1.91
N ASN A 425 35.19 -4.14 -1.88
CA ASN A 425 36.62 -3.73 -2.02
C ASN A 425 37.35 -4.29 -3.27
N SER A 426 36.65 -4.84 -4.22
CA SER A 426 37.16 -5.23 -5.55
C SER A 426 36.01 -5.84 -6.39
N CYS A 427 36.13 -5.77 -7.70
CA CYS A 427 35.24 -6.36 -8.69
C CYS A 427 35.16 -7.91 -8.66
N THR A 428 35.69 -8.58 -7.65
CA THR A 428 35.64 -10.04 -7.59
C THR A 428 34.32 -10.54 -7.02
N ASN A 429 33.60 -11.29 -7.82
CA ASN A 429 32.31 -11.93 -7.47
C ASN A 429 32.39 -12.82 -6.20
N ILE A 430 33.58 -13.28 -5.80
CA ILE A 430 33.82 -14.18 -4.66
C ILE A 430 33.47 -13.50 -3.32
N LYS A 431 33.83 -12.22 -3.12
CA LYS A 431 33.54 -11.53 -1.86
C LYS A 431 32.05 -11.16 -1.77
N THR A 432 31.43 -10.80 -2.89
CA THR A 432 29.99 -10.57 -2.96
C THR A 432 29.23 -11.87 -2.65
N TYR A 433 29.73 -13.00 -3.13
CA TYR A 433 29.18 -14.32 -2.82
C TYR A 433 29.21 -14.65 -1.31
N ALA A 434 30.35 -14.39 -0.62
CA ALA A 434 30.43 -14.57 0.83
C ALA A 434 29.45 -13.67 1.61
N ASN A 435 29.25 -12.43 1.16
CA ASN A 435 28.27 -11.50 1.76
C ASN A 435 26.83 -11.99 1.53
N LEU A 436 26.51 -12.53 0.35
CA LEU A 436 25.21 -13.13 0.06
C LEU A 436 24.94 -14.36 0.95
N LYS A 437 25.96 -15.18 1.21
CA LYS A 437 25.86 -16.32 2.12
C LYS A 437 25.56 -15.88 3.56
N TYR A 438 26.20 -14.81 4.04
CA TYR A 438 25.90 -14.20 5.34
C TYR A 438 24.47 -13.67 5.40
N MET A 439 23.99 -12.99 4.34
CA MET A 439 22.63 -12.48 4.26
C MET A 439 21.56 -13.58 4.28
N ASN A 440 21.88 -14.76 3.74
CA ASN A 440 20.97 -15.91 3.83
C ASN A 440 20.78 -16.39 5.28
N GLN A 441 21.81 -16.28 6.10
CA GLN A 441 21.75 -16.61 7.53
C GLN A 441 20.89 -15.61 8.32
N VAL A 442 20.80 -14.34 7.88
CA VAL A 442 19.97 -13.29 8.49
C VAL A 442 18.60 -13.12 7.83
N TYR A 443 18.17 -14.08 7.02
CA TYR A 443 16.83 -14.12 6.40
C TYR A 443 16.44 -12.91 5.52
N LEU A 444 17.42 -12.21 4.96
CA LEU A 444 17.17 -11.02 4.12
C LEU A 444 16.72 -11.31 2.68
N ARG A 445 16.74 -12.55 2.26
CA ARG A 445 16.35 -13.11 0.95
C ARG A 445 16.56 -12.18 -0.26
N ASP A 446 15.64 -11.26 -0.54
CA ASP A 446 15.60 -10.33 -1.68
C ASP A 446 15.72 -8.85 -1.27
N GLN A 447 15.88 -8.56 0.03
CA GLN A 447 15.97 -7.19 0.57
C GLN A 447 17.42 -6.67 0.49
N PHE A 448 17.97 -6.65 -0.71
CA PHE A 448 19.30 -6.09 -0.97
C PHE A 448 19.37 -5.51 -2.38
N LEU A 449 20.26 -4.52 -2.54
CA LEU A 449 20.62 -3.95 -3.84
C LEU A 449 22.14 -3.93 -4.01
N MET A 450 22.62 -4.58 -5.04
CA MET A 450 24.01 -4.50 -5.49
C MET A 450 24.14 -3.32 -6.44
N ILE A 451 24.99 -2.35 -6.11
CA ILE A 451 25.31 -1.20 -6.95
C ILE A 451 26.74 -1.39 -7.44
N ARG A 452 26.91 -1.43 -8.73
CA ARG A 452 28.21 -1.59 -9.39
C ARG A 452 28.49 -0.50 -10.40
N ASP A 453 29.75 -0.16 -10.52
CA ASP A 453 30.24 0.78 -11.54
C ASP A 453 29.93 0.28 -12.95
N GLY A 454 29.65 1.20 -13.86
CA GLY A 454 29.38 0.90 -15.26
C GLY A 454 30.62 0.56 -16.06
N ASP A 455 31.77 1.09 -15.65
CA ASP A 455 33.08 0.87 -16.30
C ASP A 455 33.10 1.09 -17.83
N GLY A 456 32.17 1.92 -18.33
CA GLY A 456 32.00 2.18 -19.76
C GLY A 456 31.45 0.98 -20.54
N LYS A 457 30.70 0.09 -19.89
CA LYS A 457 30.07 -1.09 -20.52
C LYS A 457 28.56 -0.93 -20.54
N ASP A 458 27.88 -1.78 -21.33
CA ASP A 458 26.43 -1.82 -21.37
C ASP A 458 25.86 -2.30 -20.01
N PRO A 459 25.05 -1.49 -19.31
CA PRO A 459 24.50 -1.85 -18.02
C PRO A 459 23.56 -3.07 -18.05
N GLU A 460 22.81 -3.25 -19.13
CA GLU A 460 21.84 -4.36 -19.27
C GLU A 460 22.57 -5.69 -19.48
N GLU A 461 23.62 -5.68 -20.29
CA GLU A 461 24.45 -6.86 -20.53
C GLU A 461 25.16 -7.29 -19.25
N LEU A 462 25.82 -6.35 -18.55
CA LEU A 462 26.51 -6.63 -17.29
C LEU A 462 25.56 -7.17 -16.21
N ALA A 463 24.38 -6.58 -16.08
CA ALA A 463 23.41 -7.05 -15.09
C ALA A 463 22.89 -8.45 -15.41
N SER A 464 22.68 -8.77 -16.69
CA SER A 464 22.27 -10.10 -17.15
C SER A 464 23.35 -11.15 -16.91
N GLN A 465 24.62 -10.80 -17.16
CA GLN A 465 25.77 -11.65 -16.87
C GLN A 465 25.89 -11.96 -15.36
N LEU A 466 25.68 -10.95 -14.50
CA LEU A 466 25.70 -11.13 -13.05
C LEU A 466 24.56 -12.03 -12.56
N CYS A 467 23.34 -11.81 -13.00
CA CYS A 467 22.21 -12.67 -12.63
C CYS A 467 22.49 -14.12 -13.02
N ARG A 468 22.95 -14.36 -14.25
CA ARG A 468 23.32 -15.71 -14.73
C ARG A 468 24.42 -16.35 -13.87
N TYR A 469 25.46 -15.61 -13.54
CA TYR A 469 26.55 -16.10 -12.70
C TYR A 469 26.05 -16.58 -11.33
N TYR A 470 25.14 -15.82 -10.68
CA TYR A 470 24.59 -16.22 -9.38
C TYR A 470 23.59 -17.36 -9.48
N ASP A 471 22.83 -17.45 -10.57
CA ASP A 471 21.92 -18.58 -10.81
C ASP A 471 22.72 -19.89 -11.01
N GLU A 472 23.81 -19.86 -11.78
CA GLU A 472 24.70 -21.01 -11.98
C GLU A 472 25.34 -21.46 -10.65
N ARG A 473 25.83 -20.51 -9.85
CA ARG A 473 26.39 -20.80 -8.52
C ARG A 473 25.38 -21.39 -7.57
N ASN A 474 24.13 -20.96 -7.60
CA ASN A 474 23.05 -21.53 -6.78
C ASN A 474 22.70 -22.98 -7.13
N LEU A 475 23.02 -23.44 -8.33
CA LEU A 475 22.84 -24.84 -8.73
C LEU A 475 23.97 -25.74 -8.20
N GLU A 476 25.16 -25.18 -7.98
CA GLU A 476 26.37 -25.91 -7.54
C GLU A 476 26.50 -25.96 -6.01
N ASP A 477 25.88 -25.02 -5.25
CA ASP A 477 26.07 -24.90 -3.81
C ASP A 477 24.97 -25.60 -2.99
N VAL A 478 25.39 -26.32 -1.95
CA VAL A 478 24.51 -26.98 -0.98
C VAL A 478 23.74 -25.96 -0.13
N ASP A 479 24.34 -24.79 0.12
CA ASP A 479 23.73 -23.68 0.85
C ASP A 479 23.04 -22.75 -0.15
N ARG A 480 21.72 -22.83 -0.27
CA ARG A 480 20.92 -22.00 -1.17
C ARG A 480 21.13 -20.51 -0.86
N LEU A 481 21.78 -19.81 -1.77
CA LEU A 481 21.92 -18.34 -1.72
C LEU A 481 20.59 -17.63 -1.93
N PRO A 482 20.46 -16.36 -1.48
CA PRO A 482 19.36 -15.52 -1.92
C PRO A 482 19.31 -15.48 -3.45
N LYS A 483 18.12 -15.62 -4.01
CA LYS A 483 17.95 -15.52 -5.47
C LYS A 483 18.26 -14.09 -5.90
N VAL A 484 19.30 -13.93 -6.71
CA VAL A 484 19.67 -12.65 -7.31
C VAL A 484 18.83 -12.47 -8.58
N THR A 485 18.01 -11.45 -8.58
CA THR A 485 17.16 -11.10 -9.74
C THR A 485 17.57 -9.74 -10.30
N ARG A 486 17.03 -9.38 -11.43
CA ARG A 486 17.25 -8.05 -12.04
C ARG A 486 16.89 -6.89 -11.10
N LYS A 487 15.95 -7.10 -10.16
CA LYS A 487 15.58 -6.15 -9.11
C LYS A 487 16.76 -5.85 -8.17
N ASN A 488 17.62 -6.84 -7.90
CA ASN A 488 18.67 -6.77 -6.92
C ASN A 488 20.01 -6.24 -7.48
N VAL A 489 20.07 -5.92 -8.76
CA VAL A 489 21.29 -5.48 -9.44
C VAL A 489 21.07 -4.13 -10.11
N LEU A 490 21.87 -3.15 -9.75
CA LEU A 490 22.01 -1.87 -10.42
C LEU A 490 23.45 -1.76 -10.96
N ILE A 491 23.60 -1.66 -12.25
CA ILE A 491 24.82 -1.18 -12.90
C ILE A 491 24.59 0.30 -13.15
N LEU A 492 25.51 1.14 -12.67
CA LEU A 492 25.41 2.57 -12.82
C LEU A 492 25.42 2.97 -14.31
N LYS A 493 24.60 3.95 -14.67
CA LYS A 493 24.55 4.50 -16.02
C LYS A 493 25.91 5.06 -16.45
N TYR A 494 26.60 5.69 -15.50
CA TYR A 494 27.90 6.32 -15.72
C TYR A 494 29.05 5.40 -15.32
N TYR A 495 30.29 5.81 -15.61
CA TYR A 495 31.50 5.01 -15.36
C TYR A 495 31.59 4.54 -13.92
N SER A 496 31.37 5.44 -12.96
CA SER A 496 31.39 5.17 -11.52
C SER A 496 30.47 6.15 -10.78
N PHE A 497 30.29 5.92 -9.48
CA PHE A 497 29.41 6.77 -8.64
C PHE A 497 29.86 8.23 -8.61
N GLU A 498 31.16 8.52 -8.70
CA GLU A 498 31.70 9.88 -8.80
C GLU A 498 31.12 10.66 -9.99
N ASN A 499 30.85 9.99 -11.11
CA ASN A 499 30.42 10.63 -12.34
C ASN A 499 29.04 11.28 -12.24
N TYR A 500 28.26 11.00 -11.19
CA TYR A 500 26.98 11.65 -10.91
C TYR A 500 27.14 13.09 -10.38
N PHE A 501 28.33 13.46 -9.91
CA PHE A 501 28.61 14.76 -9.30
C PHE A 501 29.28 15.77 -10.26
N PHE A 502 29.09 15.60 -11.57
CA PHE A 502 29.67 16.48 -12.58
C PHE A 502 28.59 17.19 -13.43
N ASN A 503 27.64 17.84 -12.77
CA ASN A 503 26.74 18.79 -13.42
C ASN A 503 27.37 20.19 -13.34
N PRO A 504 27.81 20.79 -14.47
CA PRO A 504 28.58 22.02 -14.46
C PRO A 504 27.79 23.21 -13.86
N ALA A 505 26.49 23.26 -14.11
CA ALA A 505 25.64 24.32 -13.57
C ALA A 505 25.53 24.25 -12.02
N VAL A 506 25.45 23.07 -11.46
CA VAL A 506 25.45 22.85 -10.00
C VAL A 506 26.81 23.17 -9.41
N MET A 507 27.88 22.74 -10.07
CA MET A 507 29.27 22.99 -9.63
C MET A 507 29.60 24.49 -9.61
N ALA A 508 29.16 25.24 -10.61
CA ALA A 508 29.32 26.68 -10.66
C ALA A 508 28.57 27.41 -9.53
N ARG A 509 27.33 26.98 -9.25
CA ARG A 509 26.54 27.53 -8.14
C ARG A 509 27.15 27.29 -6.77
N LEU A 510 27.88 26.19 -6.60
CA LEU A 510 28.59 25.83 -5.36
C LEU A 510 29.99 26.49 -5.26
N GLY A 511 30.45 27.15 -6.30
CA GLY A 511 31.79 27.70 -6.34
C GLY A 511 32.92 26.67 -6.45
N ILE A 512 32.60 25.48 -6.93
CA ILE A 512 33.58 24.41 -7.23
C ILE A 512 34.36 24.77 -8.49
N VAL A 513 33.67 25.41 -9.44
CA VAL A 513 34.22 26.08 -10.65
C VAL A 513 33.68 27.50 -10.72
N GLU A 514 34.37 28.40 -11.43
CA GLU A 514 33.94 29.81 -11.56
C GLU A 514 32.68 29.94 -12.42
N SER A 515 32.56 29.11 -13.45
CA SER A 515 31.42 29.09 -14.37
C SER A 515 31.31 27.73 -15.07
N GLU A 516 30.21 27.49 -15.79
CA GLU A 516 30.08 26.28 -16.63
C GLU A 516 31.15 26.22 -17.70
N ASP A 517 31.49 27.35 -18.31
CA ASP A 517 32.53 27.41 -19.33
C ASP A 517 33.93 27.15 -18.74
N ASP A 518 34.17 27.54 -17.49
CA ASP A 518 35.39 27.23 -16.78
C ASP A 518 35.53 25.75 -16.52
N PHE A 519 34.43 25.07 -16.17
CA PHE A 519 34.41 23.60 -16.07
C PHE A 519 34.91 22.93 -17.36
N TYR A 520 34.34 23.31 -18.51
CA TYR A 520 34.69 22.68 -19.78
C TYR A 520 36.12 23.05 -20.23
N ARG A 521 36.56 24.27 -19.98
CA ARG A 521 37.96 24.68 -20.24
C ARG A 521 38.95 23.87 -19.39
N THR A 522 38.67 23.73 -18.11
CA THR A 522 39.50 22.94 -17.20
C THR A 522 39.52 21.45 -17.61
N LEU A 523 38.36 20.90 -17.90
CA LEU A 523 38.25 19.50 -18.34
C LEU A 523 38.98 19.24 -19.64
N TYR A 524 38.82 20.15 -20.65
CA TYR A 524 39.52 20.04 -21.93
C TYR A 524 41.02 20.25 -21.76
N GLY A 525 41.45 21.17 -20.89
CA GLY A 525 42.86 21.33 -20.54
C GLY A 525 43.48 20.05 -19.98
N LYS A 526 42.79 19.39 -19.03
CA LYS A 526 43.22 18.11 -18.45
C LYS A 526 43.13 16.95 -19.44
N TRP A 527 42.15 16.99 -20.34
CA TRP A 527 42.09 16.08 -21.47
C TRP A 527 43.35 16.12 -22.31
N ARG A 528 43.75 17.31 -22.77
CA ARG A 528 44.97 17.55 -23.57
C ARG A 528 46.25 17.25 -22.80
N GLU A 529 46.25 17.35 -21.48
CA GLU A 529 47.42 17.07 -20.63
C GLU A 529 47.65 15.59 -20.49
N TYR A 530 46.66 14.76 -20.09
CA TYR A 530 46.84 13.36 -19.82
C TYR A 530 45.64 12.44 -19.97
N LEU A 531 44.36 12.95 -19.87
CA LEU A 531 43.21 12.07 -19.82
C LEU A 531 42.99 11.27 -21.09
N TYR A 532 43.35 11.77 -22.26
CA TYR A 532 43.27 11.05 -23.52
C TYR A 532 44.20 9.81 -23.58
N ARG A 533 45.26 9.77 -22.76
CA ARG A 533 46.24 8.68 -22.74
C ARG A 533 45.83 7.52 -21.82
N ILE A 534 45.00 7.77 -20.83
CA ILE A 534 44.54 6.71 -19.93
C ILE A 534 43.57 5.77 -20.64
N ARG A 535 43.44 4.53 -20.13
CA ARG A 535 42.58 3.50 -20.75
C ARG A 535 41.15 3.98 -21.00
N SER A 536 40.54 4.63 -20.03
CA SER A 536 39.19 5.16 -20.14
C SER A 536 39.06 6.30 -21.15
N GLY A 537 40.09 7.14 -21.30
CA GLY A 537 40.16 8.16 -22.34
C GLY A 537 40.31 7.57 -23.75
N GLN A 538 41.12 6.55 -23.91
CA GLN A 538 41.24 5.82 -25.17
C GLN A 538 39.90 5.17 -25.56
N GLN A 539 39.22 4.53 -24.62
CA GLN A 539 37.88 3.95 -24.84
C GLN A 539 36.88 5.03 -25.28
N LEU A 540 36.90 6.20 -24.66
CA LEU A 540 36.01 7.31 -25.04
C LEU A 540 36.29 7.78 -26.47
N MET A 541 37.59 7.89 -26.88
CA MET A 541 37.93 8.23 -28.27
C MET A 541 37.51 7.16 -29.27
N GLU A 542 37.61 5.87 -28.90
CA GLU A 542 37.10 4.77 -29.76
C GLU A 542 35.59 4.88 -29.97
N VAL A 543 34.82 5.19 -28.94
CA VAL A 543 33.38 5.36 -29.01
C VAL A 543 32.98 6.58 -29.87
N LEU A 544 33.68 7.73 -29.70
CA LEU A 544 33.46 8.92 -30.48
C LEU A 544 34.00 8.84 -31.91
N GLY A 545 34.89 7.91 -32.17
CA GLY A 545 35.60 7.79 -33.45
C GLY A 545 36.57 8.92 -33.76
N ARG A 546 36.81 9.84 -32.82
CA ARG A 546 37.69 11.01 -32.95
C ARG A 546 38.15 11.56 -31.59
N ASP A 547 39.13 12.45 -31.61
CA ASP A 547 39.54 13.21 -30.43
C ASP A 547 38.67 14.49 -30.30
N PHE A 548 38.60 15.06 -29.09
CA PHE A 548 37.93 16.33 -28.84
C PHE A 548 38.72 17.50 -29.46
N SER A 549 38.00 18.37 -30.13
CA SER A 549 38.57 19.51 -30.83
C SER A 549 38.55 20.83 -29.99
N SER A 550 37.59 20.97 -29.08
CA SER A 550 37.43 22.17 -28.26
C SER A 550 36.66 21.90 -26.96
N PRO A 551 36.61 22.84 -26.01
CA PRO A 551 35.74 22.72 -24.82
C PRO A 551 34.26 22.61 -25.17
N GLU A 552 33.79 23.28 -26.24
CA GLU A 552 32.41 23.23 -26.72
C GLU A 552 32.04 21.84 -27.24
N ASP A 553 32.96 21.21 -27.99
CA ASP A 553 32.82 19.84 -28.46
C ASP A 553 32.69 18.87 -27.27
N MET A 554 33.43 19.10 -26.20
CA MET A 554 33.34 18.30 -24.99
C MET A 554 32.02 18.54 -24.24
N LYS A 555 31.44 19.74 -24.33
CA LYS A 555 30.12 20.09 -23.77
C LYS A 555 29.02 19.30 -24.48
N GLU A 556 29.07 19.19 -25.80
CA GLU A 556 28.10 18.43 -26.60
C GLU A 556 28.10 16.93 -26.30
N HIS A 557 29.25 16.41 -25.85
CA HIS A 557 29.48 14.97 -25.56
C HIS A 557 29.66 14.69 -24.07
N MET A 558 29.05 15.50 -23.18
CA MET A 558 29.24 15.34 -21.73
C MET A 558 28.66 14.03 -21.18
N GLU A 559 27.61 13.49 -21.80
CA GLU A 559 27.04 12.19 -21.43
C GLU A 559 28.05 11.05 -21.70
N GLU A 560 28.71 11.06 -22.84
CA GLU A 560 29.75 10.08 -23.19
C GLU A 560 30.96 10.25 -22.26
N VAL A 561 31.35 11.48 -21.92
CA VAL A 561 32.41 11.76 -20.95
C VAL A 561 32.07 11.12 -19.59
N ARG A 562 30.84 11.32 -19.10
CA ARG A 562 30.41 10.73 -17.82
C ARG A 562 30.32 9.20 -17.88
N THR A 563 29.98 8.64 -19.05
CA THR A 563 29.78 7.20 -19.24
C THR A 563 31.11 6.46 -19.39
N PHE A 564 32.07 7.01 -20.13
CA PHE A 564 33.28 6.28 -20.52
C PHE A 564 34.55 6.75 -19.82
N LEU A 565 34.56 7.97 -19.23
CA LEU A 565 35.76 8.46 -18.55
C LEU A 565 35.70 8.15 -17.04
N ARG A 566 36.79 7.60 -16.52
CA ARG A 566 36.88 7.16 -15.12
C ARG A 566 36.67 8.31 -14.15
N GLY A 567 35.63 8.19 -13.31
CA GLY A 567 35.17 9.23 -12.40
C GLY A 567 36.18 9.66 -11.35
N HIS A 568 36.99 8.73 -10.83
CA HIS A 568 38.03 9.06 -9.86
C HIS A 568 39.03 10.13 -10.39
N ASN A 569 39.42 10.06 -11.66
CA ASN A 569 40.32 11.06 -12.25
C ASN A 569 39.64 12.43 -12.38
N LEU A 570 38.37 12.47 -12.76
CA LEU A 570 37.58 13.69 -12.80
C LEU A 570 37.40 14.28 -11.41
N TYR A 571 37.14 13.42 -10.44
CA TYR A 571 36.90 13.81 -9.05
C TYR A 571 38.12 14.49 -8.44
N ASP A 572 39.32 13.94 -8.66
CA ASP A 572 40.57 14.55 -8.21
C ASP A 572 40.81 15.94 -8.82
N ILE A 573 40.43 16.16 -10.09
CA ILE A 573 40.58 17.43 -10.77
C ILE A 573 39.72 18.53 -10.09
N PHE A 574 38.45 18.25 -9.85
CA PHE A 574 37.50 19.27 -9.44
C PHE A 574 37.28 19.30 -7.92
N TYR A 575 37.26 18.16 -7.24
CA TYR A 575 36.98 18.05 -5.81
C TYR A 575 38.24 17.87 -4.96
N GLY A 576 39.43 17.68 -5.60
CA GLY A 576 40.69 17.54 -4.90
C GLY A 576 40.99 18.67 -3.90
N PRO A 577 40.73 19.94 -4.22
CA PRO A 577 40.90 21.08 -3.30
C PRO A 577 39.94 21.08 -2.09
N PHE A 578 38.84 20.32 -2.14
CA PHE A 578 37.77 20.34 -1.15
C PHE A 578 37.70 19.06 -0.29
N ARG A 579 38.75 18.25 -0.27
CA ARG A 579 38.77 16.94 0.43
C ARG A 579 38.38 17.04 1.90
N ASP A 580 38.80 18.09 2.60
CA ASP A 580 38.50 18.27 4.01
C ASP A 580 36.99 18.60 4.29
N ARG A 581 36.28 19.06 3.29
CA ARG A 581 34.87 19.41 3.34
C ARG A 581 34.00 18.60 2.38
N GLU A 582 34.50 17.46 1.94
CA GLU A 582 33.85 16.62 0.92
C GLU A 582 32.37 16.35 1.25
N LYS A 583 32.09 15.93 2.48
CA LYS A 583 30.73 15.60 2.91
C LYS A 583 29.76 16.77 2.81
N GLU A 584 30.18 17.97 3.20
CA GLU A 584 29.36 19.18 3.16
C GLU A 584 29.06 19.59 1.71
N ILE A 585 30.09 19.57 0.85
CA ILE A 585 29.96 19.95 -0.55
C ILE A 585 29.10 18.95 -1.32
N LEU A 586 29.26 17.65 -1.09
CA LEU A 586 28.43 16.66 -1.75
C LEU A 586 26.97 16.73 -1.29
N ARG A 587 26.72 17.01 0.01
CA ARG A 587 25.36 17.25 0.51
C ARG A 587 24.75 18.47 -0.19
N ALA A 588 25.45 19.60 -0.24
CA ALA A 588 25.01 20.78 -0.94
C ALA A 588 24.79 20.54 -2.44
N TYR A 589 25.67 19.73 -3.05
CA TYR A 589 25.49 19.33 -4.45
C TYR A 589 24.20 18.55 -4.67
N ILE A 590 23.96 17.50 -3.87
CA ILE A 590 22.72 16.70 -3.94
C ILE A 590 21.48 17.56 -3.71
N ASP A 591 21.57 18.58 -2.84
CA ASP A 591 20.47 19.51 -2.57
C ASP A 591 20.11 20.39 -3.76
N LEU A 592 21.07 20.78 -4.55
CA LEU A 592 20.90 21.67 -5.71
C LEU A 592 20.71 20.91 -7.03
N ALA A 593 21.19 19.68 -7.13
CA ALA A 593 21.15 18.90 -8.36
C ALA A 593 19.71 18.48 -8.71
N PRO A 594 19.34 18.49 -10.00
CA PRO A 594 18.08 17.90 -10.45
C PRO A 594 17.95 16.44 -10.05
N LYS A 595 16.75 16.02 -9.70
CA LYS A 595 16.46 14.61 -9.35
C LYS A 595 16.80 13.65 -10.49
N GLU A 596 16.65 14.14 -11.71
CA GLU A 596 16.92 13.42 -12.96
C GLU A 596 18.38 12.95 -13.06
N ASP A 597 19.31 13.69 -12.47
CA ASP A 597 20.75 13.33 -12.45
C ASP A 597 21.01 12.01 -11.69
N PHE A 598 20.12 11.62 -10.75
CA PHE A 598 20.22 10.40 -9.94
C PHE A 598 19.10 9.39 -10.24
N LYS A 599 18.38 9.56 -11.34
CA LYS A 599 17.15 8.84 -11.61
C LYS A 599 17.32 7.32 -11.62
N ASP A 600 18.34 6.81 -12.27
CA ASP A 600 18.61 5.36 -12.36
C ASP A 600 18.84 4.73 -10.97
N ILE A 601 19.55 5.43 -10.09
CA ILE A 601 19.81 5.00 -8.71
C ILE A 601 18.52 5.03 -7.91
N LEU A 602 17.77 6.13 -8.00
CA LEU A 602 16.52 6.30 -7.26
C LEU A 602 15.46 5.30 -7.73
N ASP A 603 15.31 5.10 -9.05
CA ASP A 603 14.38 4.12 -9.62
C ASP A 603 14.72 2.69 -9.18
N ALA A 604 16.00 2.35 -9.03
CA ALA A 604 16.42 1.04 -8.54
C ALA A 604 16.12 0.86 -7.05
N ILE A 605 16.31 1.88 -6.23
CA ILE A 605 16.00 1.88 -4.80
C ILE A 605 14.48 1.84 -4.59
N ASP A 606 13.72 2.58 -5.37
CA ASP A 606 12.26 2.69 -5.29
C ASP A 606 11.51 1.38 -5.62
N ARG A 607 12.18 0.41 -6.24
CA ARG A 607 11.64 -0.96 -6.45
C ARG A 607 11.43 -1.72 -5.13
N PHE A 608 12.04 -1.27 -4.04
CA PHE A 608 11.93 -1.89 -2.73
C PHE A 608 10.93 -1.15 -1.86
N VAL A 609 9.95 -1.87 -1.36
CA VAL A 609 8.86 -1.35 -0.53
C VAL A 609 9.38 -0.55 0.67
N TYR A 610 10.49 -0.97 1.26
CA TYR A 610 11.14 -0.28 2.37
C TYR A 610 11.42 1.20 2.07
N PHE A 611 11.98 1.50 0.90
CA PHE A 611 12.32 2.88 0.49
C PHE A 611 11.13 3.61 -0.09
N ASP A 612 10.29 2.92 -0.86
CA ASP A 612 9.10 3.49 -1.46
C ASP A 612 8.12 4.05 -0.40
N SER A 613 8.02 3.38 0.76
CA SER A 613 7.22 3.84 1.90
C SER A 613 7.78 5.08 2.61
N ARG A 614 9.06 5.37 2.41
CA ARG A 614 9.80 6.45 3.10
C ARG A 614 10.20 7.59 2.18
N LYS A 615 9.65 7.66 0.97
CA LYS A 615 9.85 8.81 0.07
C LYS A 615 9.41 10.10 0.73
N ARG A 616 10.23 11.14 0.60
CA ARG A 616 9.85 12.47 1.05
C ARG A 616 8.81 13.07 0.11
N PRO A 617 7.70 13.61 0.62
CA PRO A 617 6.73 14.37 -0.18
C PRO A 617 7.42 15.58 -0.89
N GLU A 618 6.92 15.93 -2.06
CA GLU A 618 7.51 17.05 -2.83
C GLU A 618 7.32 18.39 -2.14
N ASP A 619 6.24 18.57 -1.39
CA ASP A 619 5.93 19.79 -0.65
C ASP A 619 6.88 20.02 0.55
N GLU A 620 7.34 18.98 1.23
CA GLU A 620 8.33 19.09 2.31
C GLU A 620 9.69 19.61 1.79
N ARG A 621 10.05 19.28 0.55
CA ARG A 621 11.28 19.76 -0.11
C ARG A 621 11.24 21.25 -0.45
N GLN A 622 10.06 21.82 -0.73
CA GLN A 622 9.90 23.24 -0.98
C GLN A 622 9.91 24.06 0.33
N ALA A 623 9.35 23.53 1.41
CA ALA A 623 9.37 24.16 2.73
C ALA A 623 10.80 24.21 3.32
N GLU A 624 11.60 23.14 3.19
CA GLU A 624 13.00 23.12 3.60
C GLU A 624 13.87 24.14 2.82
N LYS A 625 13.55 24.37 1.53
CA LYS A 625 14.23 25.40 0.70
C LYS A 625 13.86 26.83 1.08
N SER A 626 12.73 27.07 1.72
CA SER A 626 12.29 28.41 2.16
C SER A 626 12.81 28.78 3.55
N MET A 627 13.32 27.82 4.32
CA MET A 627 13.89 28.03 5.67
C MET A 627 15.42 28.15 5.67
N MET A 628 16.09 27.89 4.56
CA MET A 628 17.52 28.18 4.31
C MET A 628 17.67 29.47 3.52
#